data_00f2c672473a9f5ac402a4bd0a02885f
#
_entry.id   00f2c672473a9f5ac402a4bd0a02885f
#
_cell.length_a   1.000
_cell.length_b   1.000
_cell.length_c   1.000
_cell.angle_alpha   90.00
_cell.angle_beta   90.00
_cell.angle_gamma   90.00
#
_symmetry.space_group_name_H-M   'P 1'
#
loop_
_entity.id
_entity.type
_entity.pdbx_description
1 polymer ?
#
loop_
_entity_poly.entity_id
_entity_poly.type
_entity_poly.pdbx_seq_one_letter_code
_entity_poly.pdbx_strand_id
1 'polypeptide(L)'
;VSDYALALPTEIIADMLGVPEEHRHKLHNYSNLILGALDPVVSKENIAKGHAAVTEFGDLLDVLIRERRKTPKGGEVGEVLAALIFGEVEGEHLSPTELIQNCIFLLNAGHETTANLVGNGISILLDYPDQMDRLRSDPALIKT
;
A
#
# COMPACT_ATOMS: atom_id res chain seq x y z
N VAL A 1 -9.96 -10.42 -12.52
CA VAL A 1 -9.53 -9.04 -12.24
C VAL A 1 -9.07 -8.92 -10.79
N SER A 2 -9.84 -9.43 -9.82
CA SER A 2 -9.50 -9.36 -8.38
C SER A 2 -8.12 -9.96 -8.07
N ASP A 3 -7.84 -11.16 -8.60
CA ASP A 3 -6.60 -11.90 -8.33
C ASP A 3 -5.33 -11.20 -8.87
N TYR A 4 -5.49 -10.25 -9.79
CA TYR A 4 -4.38 -9.48 -10.35
C TYR A 4 -4.40 -8.03 -9.87
N ALA A 5 -5.52 -7.33 -10.07
CA ALA A 5 -5.62 -5.89 -9.80
C ALA A 5 -5.52 -5.55 -8.30
N LEU A 6 -6.01 -6.42 -7.41
CA LEU A 6 -5.90 -6.24 -5.96
C LEU A 6 -4.59 -6.80 -5.40
N ALA A 7 -4.14 -7.96 -5.89
CA ALA A 7 -2.95 -8.62 -5.36
C ALA A 7 -1.67 -7.83 -5.64
N LEU A 8 -1.48 -7.37 -6.88
CA LEU A 8 -0.22 -6.72 -7.29
C LEU A 8 0.13 -5.46 -6.47
N PRO A 9 -0.78 -4.47 -6.29
CA PRO A 9 -0.48 -3.31 -5.47
C PRO A 9 -0.21 -3.65 -4.01
N THR A 10 -0.92 -4.64 -3.45
CA THR A 10 -0.73 -5.09 -2.07
C THR A 10 0.65 -5.68 -1.86
N GLU A 11 1.10 -6.55 -2.78
CA GLU A 11 2.43 -7.16 -2.72
C GLU A 11 3.55 -6.12 -2.86
N ILE A 12 3.41 -5.17 -3.79
CA ILE A 12 4.39 -4.10 -3.96
C ILE A 12 4.52 -3.27 -2.67
N ILE A 13 3.40 -2.87 -2.06
CA ILE A 13 3.43 -2.10 -0.81
C ILE A 13 3.99 -2.94 0.34
N ALA A 14 3.65 -4.22 0.40
CA ALA A 14 4.22 -5.14 1.39
C ALA A 14 5.74 -5.21 1.28
N ASP A 15 6.28 -5.32 0.07
CA ASP A 15 7.72 -5.29 -0.19
C ASP A 15 8.35 -3.94 0.19
N MET A 16 7.73 -2.83 -0.20
CA MET A 16 8.20 -1.47 0.14
C MET A 16 8.30 -1.22 1.64
N LEU A 17 7.34 -1.78 2.42
CA LEU A 17 7.31 -1.65 3.87
C LEU A 17 8.04 -2.79 4.60
N GLY A 18 8.47 -3.83 3.88
CA GLY A 18 9.13 -5.00 4.48
C GLY A 18 8.19 -5.87 5.29
N VAL A 19 6.90 -5.94 4.91
CA VAL A 19 5.90 -6.77 5.60
C VAL A 19 6.15 -8.24 5.29
N PRO A 20 6.36 -9.10 6.31
CA PRO A 20 6.52 -10.54 6.14
C PRO A 20 5.32 -11.21 5.46
N GLU A 21 5.57 -12.28 4.71
CA GLU A 21 4.55 -12.96 3.90
C GLU A 21 3.34 -13.42 4.72
N GLU A 22 3.58 -13.88 5.95
CA GLU A 22 2.51 -14.33 6.87
C GLU A 22 1.52 -13.22 7.27
N HIS A 23 1.89 -11.93 7.08
CA HIS A 23 1.04 -10.78 7.42
C HIS A 23 0.42 -10.09 6.20
N ARG A 24 0.92 -10.37 4.97
CA ARG A 24 0.49 -9.68 3.75
C ARG A 24 -0.99 -9.83 3.45
N HIS A 25 -1.57 -11.00 3.74
CA HIS A 25 -3.00 -11.27 3.54
C HIS A 25 -3.92 -10.33 4.34
N LYS A 26 -3.41 -9.68 5.40
CA LYS A 26 -4.18 -8.73 6.22
C LYS A 26 -4.20 -7.32 5.65
N LEU A 27 -3.23 -6.94 4.82
CA LEU A 27 -3.06 -5.56 4.35
C LEU A 27 -4.29 -5.04 3.61
N HIS A 28 -4.87 -5.85 2.72
CA HIS A 28 -6.11 -5.50 2.02
C HIS A 28 -7.26 -5.21 3.00
N ASN A 29 -7.42 -6.05 4.02
CA ASN A 29 -8.45 -5.86 5.03
C ASN A 29 -8.21 -4.60 5.88
N TYR A 30 -6.96 -4.33 6.29
CA TYR A 30 -6.61 -3.09 7.00
C TYR A 30 -6.98 -1.86 6.17
N SER A 31 -6.57 -1.82 4.89
CA SER A 31 -6.89 -0.71 3.99
C SER A 31 -8.40 -0.48 3.89
N ASN A 32 -9.18 -1.53 3.62
CA ASN A 32 -10.64 -1.41 3.49
C ASN A 32 -11.32 -0.91 4.77
N LEU A 33 -10.91 -1.41 5.94
CA LEU A 33 -11.49 -1.00 7.22
C LEU A 33 -11.13 0.46 7.57
N ILE A 34 -9.89 0.86 7.29
CA ILE A 34 -9.42 2.23 7.54
C ILE A 34 -10.14 3.21 6.62
N LEU A 35 -10.20 2.94 5.32
CA LEU A 35 -10.88 3.79 4.34
C LEU A 35 -12.39 3.83 4.59
N GLY A 36 -13.02 2.69 4.91
CA GLY A 36 -14.44 2.64 5.26
C GLY A 36 -14.81 3.42 6.53
N ALA A 37 -13.85 3.72 7.40
CA ALA A 37 -14.05 4.61 8.55
C ALA A 37 -13.96 6.10 8.18
N LEU A 38 -13.50 6.43 6.98
CA LEU A 38 -13.37 7.81 6.47
C LEU A 38 -14.55 8.21 5.56
N ASP A 39 -15.49 7.31 5.31
CA ASP A 39 -16.66 7.61 4.47
C ASP A 39 -17.47 8.79 5.05
N PRO A 40 -18.03 9.68 4.20
CA PRO A 40 -18.82 10.81 4.66
C PRO A 40 -20.07 10.43 5.48
N VAL A 41 -20.59 9.22 5.26
CA VAL A 41 -21.72 8.64 6.00
C VAL A 41 -21.24 7.32 6.62
N VAL A 42 -20.63 7.41 7.78
CA VAL A 42 -20.03 6.26 8.47
C VAL A 42 -20.83 5.87 9.72
N SER A 43 -20.99 4.56 9.94
CA SER A 43 -21.57 4.03 11.16
C SER A 43 -20.55 4.02 12.30
N LYS A 44 -21.05 4.09 13.57
CA LYS A 44 -20.18 3.94 14.76
C LYS A 44 -19.41 2.61 14.74
N GLU A 45 -20.00 1.56 14.19
CA GLU A 45 -19.37 0.26 14.05
C GLU A 45 -18.18 0.31 13.09
N ASN A 46 -18.33 0.95 11.92
CA ASN A 46 -17.24 1.10 10.94
C ASN A 46 -16.11 1.97 11.49
N ILE A 47 -16.41 3.03 12.22
CA ILE A 47 -15.40 3.83 12.93
C ILE A 47 -14.61 2.94 13.90
N ALA A 48 -15.29 2.13 14.71
CA ALA A 48 -14.63 1.25 15.67
C ALA A 48 -13.75 0.19 14.97
N LYS A 49 -14.23 -0.40 13.86
CA LYS A 49 -13.45 -1.34 13.05
C LYS A 49 -12.21 -0.68 12.42
N GLY A 50 -12.35 0.53 11.90
CA GLY A 50 -11.23 1.30 11.36
C GLY A 50 -10.18 1.61 12.42
N HIS A 51 -10.59 2.04 13.61
CA HIS A 51 -9.66 2.27 14.73
C HIS A 51 -8.93 0.98 15.15
N ALA A 52 -9.63 -0.14 15.21
CA ALA A 52 -9.01 -1.44 15.51
C ALA A 52 -7.98 -1.83 14.45
N ALA A 53 -8.28 -1.61 13.16
CA ALA A 53 -7.36 -1.87 12.06
C ALA A 53 -6.11 -0.97 12.11
N VAL A 54 -6.27 0.33 12.41
CA VAL A 54 -5.15 1.27 12.63
C VAL A 54 -4.26 0.78 13.77
N THR A 55 -4.85 0.32 14.88
CA THR A 55 -4.10 -0.16 16.04
C THR A 55 -3.32 -1.44 15.69
N GLU A 56 -3.99 -2.45 15.11
CA GLU A 56 -3.35 -3.74 14.79
C GLU A 56 -2.23 -3.57 13.75
N PHE A 57 -2.46 -2.76 12.71
CA PHE A 57 -1.44 -2.48 11.71
C PHE A 57 -0.31 -1.62 12.28
N GLY A 58 -0.62 -0.66 13.14
CA GLY A 58 0.37 0.16 13.85
C GLY A 58 1.30 -0.69 14.73
N ASP A 59 0.77 -1.68 15.45
CA ASP A 59 1.55 -2.62 16.26
C ASP A 59 2.50 -3.45 15.40
N LEU A 60 2.04 -3.93 14.24
CA LEU A 60 2.89 -4.63 13.28
C LEU A 60 4.01 -3.72 12.76
N LEU A 61 3.68 -2.50 12.35
CA LEU A 61 4.65 -1.52 11.86
C LEU A 61 5.70 -1.18 12.94
N ASP A 62 5.30 -1.04 14.20
CA ASP A 62 6.24 -0.77 15.29
C ASP A 62 7.27 -1.91 15.45
N VAL A 63 6.85 -3.16 15.30
CA VAL A 63 7.76 -4.31 15.27
C VAL A 63 8.72 -4.22 14.08
N LEU A 64 8.22 -3.96 12.88
CA LEU A 64 9.03 -3.85 11.66
C LEU A 64 10.04 -2.70 11.75
N ILE A 65 9.63 -1.54 12.27
CA ILE A 65 10.51 -0.38 12.50
C ILE A 65 11.64 -0.73 13.47
N ARG A 66 11.32 -1.40 14.58
CA ARG A 66 12.33 -1.82 15.56
C ARG A 66 13.35 -2.80 14.97
N GLU A 67 12.89 -3.77 14.20
CA GLU A 67 13.76 -4.74 13.54
C GLU A 67 14.62 -4.06 12.46
N ARG A 68 14.05 -3.16 11.67
CA ARG A 68 14.78 -2.42 10.63
C ARG A 68 15.87 -1.52 11.21
N ARG A 69 15.64 -0.92 12.37
CA ARG A 69 16.64 -0.11 13.08
C ARG A 69 17.87 -0.91 13.51
N LYS A 70 17.73 -2.22 13.76
CA LYS A 70 18.86 -3.11 14.11
C LYS A 70 19.72 -3.45 12.89
N THR A 71 19.16 -3.40 11.68
CA THR A 71 19.81 -3.76 10.41
C THR A 71 19.71 -2.65 9.36
N PRO A 72 20.39 -1.50 9.57
CA PRO A 72 20.23 -0.31 8.71
C PRO A 72 20.62 -0.53 7.24
N LYS A 73 21.55 -1.46 6.97
CA LYS A 73 22.14 -1.72 5.64
C LYS A 73 21.56 -2.99 4.97
N GLY A 74 20.44 -3.51 5.40
CA GLY A 74 19.94 -4.81 4.94
C GLY A 74 18.86 -4.72 3.88
N GLY A 75 19.12 -5.32 2.70
CA GLY A 75 18.18 -5.90 1.77
C GLY A 75 17.37 -4.94 0.87
N GLU A 76 16.92 -5.49 -0.25
CA GLU A 76 16.03 -4.81 -1.20
C GLU A 76 14.59 -4.66 -0.66
N VAL A 77 14.20 -5.51 0.28
CA VAL A 77 12.86 -5.49 0.91
C VAL A 77 12.81 -4.46 2.03
N GLY A 78 11.75 -3.63 2.04
CA GLY A 78 11.57 -2.57 3.03
C GLY A 78 12.43 -1.33 2.77
N GLU A 79 12.79 -1.05 1.52
CA GLU A 79 13.58 0.14 1.17
C GLU A 79 12.88 1.45 1.53
N VAL A 80 11.57 1.54 1.31
CA VAL A 80 10.79 2.73 1.64
C VAL A 80 10.68 2.89 3.15
N LEU A 81 10.45 1.80 3.89
CA LEU A 81 10.46 1.85 5.35
C LEU A 81 11.83 2.31 5.87
N ALA A 82 12.92 1.82 5.29
CA ALA A 82 14.27 2.27 5.66
C ALA A 82 14.48 3.75 5.34
N ALA A 83 14.05 4.22 4.17
CA ALA A 83 14.13 5.62 3.80
C ALA A 83 13.33 6.53 4.76
N LEU A 84 12.17 6.09 5.22
CA LEU A 84 11.38 6.83 6.21
C LEU A 84 12.04 6.85 7.60
N ILE A 85 12.66 5.74 8.02
CA ILE A 85 13.29 5.61 9.34
C ILE A 85 14.58 6.44 9.44
N PHE A 86 15.40 6.41 8.37
CA PHE A 86 16.75 7.00 8.36
C PHE A 86 16.84 8.29 7.55
N GLY A 87 15.75 8.66 6.86
CA GLY A 87 15.66 9.90 6.13
C GLY A 87 15.71 11.11 7.06
N GLU A 88 16.42 12.14 6.62
CA GLU A 88 16.58 13.40 7.32
C GLU A 88 16.27 14.54 6.35
N VAL A 89 15.45 15.47 6.81
CA VAL A 89 15.13 16.70 6.08
C VAL A 89 15.41 17.89 7.01
N GLU A 90 16.34 18.75 6.62
CA GLU A 90 16.73 19.93 7.39
C GLU A 90 17.23 19.62 8.82
N GLY A 91 17.81 18.43 9.03
CA GLY A 91 18.31 17.98 10.35
C GLY A 91 17.24 17.29 11.21
N GLU A 92 16.02 17.11 10.70
CA GLU A 92 14.92 16.48 11.44
C GLU A 92 14.59 15.11 10.88
N HIS A 93 14.23 14.18 11.78
CA HIS A 93 13.73 12.85 11.48
C HIS A 93 12.26 12.74 11.84
N LEU A 94 11.54 11.84 11.16
CA LEU A 94 10.17 11.52 11.54
C LEU A 94 10.11 10.94 12.96
N SER A 95 9.19 11.45 13.77
CA SER A 95 8.86 10.85 15.07
C SER A 95 8.29 9.44 14.90
N PRO A 96 8.28 8.60 15.94
CA PRO A 96 7.68 7.25 15.86
C PRO A 96 6.22 7.26 15.39
N THR A 97 5.44 8.23 15.82
CA THR A 97 4.03 8.39 15.41
C THR A 97 3.91 8.76 13.94
N GLU A 98 4.71 9.71 13.46
CA GLU A 98 4.72 10.11 12.06
C GLU A 98 5.18 8.98 11.14
N LEU A 99 6.16 8.16 11.55
CA LEU A 99 6.58 6.97 10.81
C LEU A 99 5.41 6.01 10.59
N ILE A 100 4.70 5.66 11.67
CA ILE A 100 3.54 4.75 11.59
C ILE A 100 2.45 5.35 10.71
N GLN A 101 2.12 6.63 10.91
CA GLN A 101 1.10 7.32 10.12
C GLN A 101 1.44 7.38 8.63
N ASN A 102 2.70 7.65 8.27
CA ASN A 102 3.16 7.64 6.88
C ASN A 102 3.07 6.24 6.25
N CYS A 103 3.42 5.17 6.99
CA CYS A 103 3.28 3.80 6.49
C CYS A 103 1.80 3.43 6.27
N ILE A 104 0.90 3.80 7.19
CA ILE A 104 -0.55 3.60 7.03
C ILE A 104 -1.07 4.40 5.83
N PHE A 105 -0.63 5.64 5.66
CA PHE A 105 -0.99 6.47 4.52
C PHE A 105 -0.52 5.85 3.19
N LEU A 106 0.71 5.34 3.11
CA LEU A 106 1.25 4.68 1.92
C LEU A 106 0.43 3.44 1.55
N LEU A 107 0.02 2.62 2.53
CA LEU A 107 -0.85 1.47 2.28
C LEU A 107 -2.16 1.93 1.63
N ASN A 108 -2.85 2.90 2.23
CA ASN A 108 -4.16 3.33 1.74
C ASN A 108 -4.07 4.05 0.38
N ALA A 109 -3.09 4.92 0.20
CA ALA A 109 -2.91 5.68 -1.04
C ALA A 109 -2.52 4.78 -2.23
N GLY A 110 -1.69 3.77 -2.00
CA GLY A 110 -1.14 2.92 -3.05
C GLY A 110 -1.98 1.68 -3.37
N HIS A 111 -2.78 1.19 -2.42
CA HIS A 111 -3.54 -0.05 -2.60
C HIS A 111 -4.80 0.16 -3.46
N GLU A 112 -5.80 0.88 -2.96
CA GLU A 112 -7.13 0.94 -3.59
C GLU A 112 -7.10 1.72 -4.91
N THR A 113 -6.42 2.85 -4.95
CA THR A 113 -6.35 3.70 -6.15
C THR A 113 -5.69 2.97 -7.31
N THR A 114 -4.58 2.28 -7.05
CA THR A 114 -3.85 1.51 -8.06
C THR A 114 -4.65 0.28 -8.49
N ALA A 115 -5.26 -0.44 -7.56
CA ALA A 115 -6.13 -1.59 -7.87
C ALA A 115 -7.30 -1.18 -8.76
N ASN A 116 -7.96 -0.07 -8.47
CA ASN A 116 -9.05 0.47 -9.28
C ASN A 116 -8.56 0.93 -10.66
N LEU A 117 -7.39 1.58 -10.75
CA LEU A 117 -6.81 1.99 -12.03
C LEU A 117 -6.52 0.77 -12.92
N VAL A 118 -5.86 -0.25 -12.37
CA VAL A 118 -5.53 -1.49 -13.11
C VAL A 118 -6.83 -2.23 -13.53
N GLY A 119 -7.77 -2.39 -12.60
CA GLY A 119 -9.05 -3.06 -12.86
C GLY A 119 -9.87 -2.37 -13.96
N ASN A 120 -10.04 -1.06 -13.84
CA ASN A 120 -10.78 -0.25 -14.82
C ASN A 120 -10.03 -0.20 -16.16
N GLY A 121 -8.70 -0.05 -16.15
CA GLY A 121 -7.89 -0.04 -17.37
C GLY A 121 -8.04 -1.35 -18.17
N ILE A 122 -7.94 -2.49 -17.49
CA ILE A 122 -8.15 -3.81 -18.13
C ILE A 122 -9.59 -3.95 -18.65
N SER A 123 -10.59 -3.54 -17.86
CA SER A 123 -11.99 -3.60 -18.28
C SER A 123 -12.24 -2.79 -19.56
N ILE A 124 -11.74 -1.54 -19.59
CA ILE A 124 -11.87 -0.68 -20.79
C ILE A 124 -11.16 -1.29 -21.98
N LEU A 125 -9.94 -1.83 -21.81
CA LEU A 125 -9.23 -2.47 -22.92
C LEU A 125 -9.96 -3.71 -23.46
N LEU A 126 -10.68 -4.44 -22.64
CA LEU A 126 -11.52 -5.57 -23.08
C LEU A 126 -12.73 -5.10 -23.89
N ASP A 127 -13.29 -3.93 -23.56
CA ASP A 127 -14.42 -3.33 -24.30
C ASP A 127 -13.97 -2.70 -25.63
N TYR A 128 -12.67 -2.41 -25.78
CA TYR A 128 -12.07 -1.82 -27.00
C TYR A 128 -10.96 -2.71 -27.56
N PRO A 129 -11.30 -3.84 -28.21
CA PRO A 129 -10.33 -4.82 -28.67
C PRO A 129 -9.31 -4.29 -29.69
N ASP A 130 -9.70 -3.33 -30.52
CA ASP A 130 -8.80 -2.64 -31.45
C ASP A 130 -7.67 -1.87 -30.72
N GLN A 131 -7.96 -1.25 -29.58
CA GLN A 131 -6.96 -0.57 -28.75
C GLN A 131 -6.08 -1.58 -28.01
N MET A 132 -6.66 -2.69 -27.54
CA MET A 132 -5.91 -3.80 -26.94
C MET A 132 -4.89 -4.37 -27.94
N ASP A 133 -5.30 -4.59 -29.20
CA ASP A 133 -4.42 -5.13 -30.25
C ASP A 133 -3.32 -4.13 -30.65
N ARG A 134 -3.63 -2.82 -30.68
CA ARG A 134 -2.61 -1.78 -30.87
C ARG A 134 -1.57 -1.82 -29.77
N LEU A 135 -2.00 -1.90 -28.51
CA LEU A 135 -1.11 -1.95 -27.34
C LEU A 135 -0.23 -3.21 -27.34
N ARG A 136 -0.79 -4.36 -27.76
CA ARG A 136 -0.05 -5.62 -27.89
C ARG A 136 0.99 -5.59 -29.00
N SER A 137 0.66 -4.93 -30.11
CA SER A 137 1.58 -4.81 -31.27
C SER A 137 2.67 -3.75 -31.06
N ASP A 138 2.41 -2.73 -30.25
CA ASP A 138 3.37 -1.68 -29.91
C ASP A 138 3.35 -1.35 -28.40
N PRO A 139 4.10 -2.10 -27.56
CA PRO A 139 4.18 -1.85 -26.13
C PRO A 139 4.75 -0.46 -25.76
N ALA A 140 5.40 0.25 -26.69
CA ALA A 140 5.90 1.61 -26.42
C ALA A 140 4.78 2.62 -26.16
N LEU A 141 3.55 2.33 -26.63
CA LEU A 141 2.36 3.12 -26.36
C LEU A 141 1.98 3.19 -24.86
N ILE A 142 2.50 2.32 -24.00
CA ILE A 142 2.30 2.39 -22.53
C ILE A 142 2.96 3.63 -21.93
N LYS A 143 3.98 4.19 -22.59
CA LYS A 143 4.78 5.31 -22.08
C LYS A 143 4.24 6.68 -22.44
N THR A 144 3.17 6.74 -23.21
CA THR A 144 2.48 7.97 -23.60
C THR A 144 1.23 8.21 -22.81
#